data_28525cbb122cc05982706a49a827742e
#
_entry.id   28525cbb122cc05982706a49a827742e
#
_cell.length_a   1.000
_cell.length_b   1.000
_cell.length_c   1.000
_cell.angle_alpha   90.00
_cell.angle_beta   90.00
_cell.angle_gamma   90.00
#
_symmetry.space_group_name_H-M   'P 1'
#
loop_
_entity.id
_entity.type
_entity.pdbx_description
1 polymer ?
#
loop_
_entity_poly.entity_id
_entity_poly.type
_entity_poly.pdbx_seq_one_letter_code
_entity_poly.pdbx_strand_id
1 'polypeptide(L)'
;MKYILFSFALALFACSDKPSHQHNPAKIDRMSAADSLLRDSLPSEIDAENHSIIMDMILGKPKQSIKSIGILVYDGVNDLDFTGPRYVFGQTGAKVLLIATKPGHIKTAMGVEVVPNTVIDSVQHLDILVIPGGARGTVLTSYNETVLDWIRNIDKQTIYTTSVCTGGWILGSAGLLKGKKASTNWYREEEFLKKYGATPANERFTHDGKYWTSAGVTAGMDMSIAIVRDNWGDKFAQGVMLDMEYDPAPPIEGGSPEKTNWLVEWMMKSMYDAGINPIIDSLENEKPK
;
A
#
# COMPACT_ATOMS: atom_id res chain seq x y z
N MET A 1 -49.05 21.72 7.61
CA MET A 1 -48.38 22.12 6.38
C MET A 1 -47.85 23.54 6.51
N LYS A 2 -46.58 23.71 6.81
CA LYS A 2 -45.89 24.99 6.76
C LYS A 2 -44.53 24.74 6.15
N TYR A 3 -44.32 25.22 4.93
CA TYR A 3 -43.07 25.19 4.19
C TYR A 3 -42.16 26.27 4.78
N ILE A 4 -40.97 25.91 5.25
CA ILE A 4 -39.89 26.84 5.59
C ILE A 4 -38.96 26.87 4.40
N LEU A 5 -39.00 28.01 3.66
CA LEU A 5 -37.99 28.35 2.65
C LEU A 5 -36.67 28.73 3.37
N PHE A 6 -35.62 27.99 3.12
CA PHE A 6 -34.27 28.42 3.42
C PHE A 6 -33.69 29.13 2.20
N SER A 7 -33.53 30.45 2.32
CA SER A 7 -32.80 31.29 1.38
C SER A 7 -31.31 30.98 1.50
N PHE A 8 -30.70 30.42 0.44
CA PHE A 8 -29.26 30.34 0.31
C PHE A 8 -28.70 31.71 -0.11
N ALA A 9 -28.05 32.40 0.80
CA ALA A 9 -27.21 33.55 0.50
C ALA A 9 -25.91 33.03 -0.16
N LEU A 10 -25.76 33.32 -1.45
CA LEU A 10 -24.52 33.08 -2.20
C LEU A 10 -23.47 34.10 -1.73
N ALA A 11 -22.60 33.70 -0.82
CA ALA A 11 -21.39 34.45 -0.49
C ALA A 11 -20.35 34.19 -1.58
N LEU A 12 -20.14 35.15 -2.46
CA LEU A 12 -19.01 35.18 -3.38
C LEU A 12 -17.72 35.36 -2.58
N PHE A 13 -17.08 34.27 -2.24
CA PHE A 13 -15.68 34.30 -1.79
C PHE A 13 -14.79 34.51 -3.01
N ALA A 14 -14.16 35.69 -3.06
CA ALA A 14 -13.09 35.97 -4.00
C ALA A 14 -11.98 34.93 -3.80
N CYS A 15 -11.67 34.17 -4.84
CA CYS A 15 -10.46 33.33 -4.89
C CYS A 15 -9.24 34.25 -4.77
N SER A 16 -8.61 34.29 -3.61
CA SER A 16 -7.25 34.79 -3.46
C SER A 16 -6.29 33.75 -4.05
N ASP A 17 -5.38 34.26 -4.82
CA ASP A 17 -4.31 33.59 -5.57
C ASP A 17 -3.88 32.21 -5.07
N LYS A 18 -4.12 31.20 -5.89
CA LYS A 18 -3.41 29.92 -5.78
C LYS A 18 -1.93 30.19 -6.02
N PRO A 19 -1.03 29.68 -5.16
CA PRO A 19 0.37 29.71 -5.53
C PRO A 19 0.54 28.94 -6.84
N SER A 20 0.91 29.65 -7.89
CA SER A 20 1.34 29.05 -9.15
C SER A 20 2.50 28.11 -8.82
N HIS A 21 2.45 26.87 -9.27
CA HIS A 21 3.62 25.99 -9.32
C HIS A 21 4.63 26.64 -10.26
N GLN A 22 5.40 27.59 -9.73
CA GLN A 22 6.54 28.13 -10.44
C GLN A 22 7.59 27.03 -10.49
N HIS A 23 7.87 26.50 -11.66
CA HIS A 23 9.08 25.76 -11.93
C HIS A 23 10.25 26.62 -11.43
N ASN A 24 10.87 26.19 -10.33
CA ASN A 24 11.96 26.91 -9.71
C ASN A 24 13.20 26.78 -10.60
N PRO A 25 13.59 27.83 -11.34
CA PRO A 25 14.78 27.79 -12.22
C PRO A 25 16.09 27.54 -11.45
N ALA A 26 16.11 27.71 -10.12
CA ALA A 26 17.27 27.43 -9.27
C ALA A 26 17.67 25.94 -9.18
N LYS A 27 16.85 25.00 -9.70
CA LYS A 27 17.24 23.58 -9.78
C LYS A 27 18.30 23.32 -10.89
N ILE A 28 18.34 24.15 -11.92
CA ILE A 28 19.29 23.99 -13.05
C ILE A 28 20.70 24.35 -12.62
N ASP A 29 20.89 25.32 -11.74
CA ASP A 29 22.19 25.74 -11.22
C ASP A 29 22.88 24.74 -10.28
N ARG A 30 22.26 23.60 -9.96
CA ARG A 30 22.82 22.55 -9.08
C ARG A 30 23.24 21.28 -9.81
N MET A 31 23.28 21.31 -11.13
CA MET A 31 23.76 20.17 -11.91
C MET A 31 25.26 19.99 -11.70
N SER A 32 25.67 18.76 -11.33
CA SER A 32 27.12 18.44 -11.36
C SER A 32 27.68 18.49 -12.78
N ALA A 33 28.97 18.63 -12.91
CA ALA A 33 29.61 18.54 -14.23
C ALA A 33 29.33 17.20 -14.94
N ALA A 34 29.19 16.12 -14.17
CA ALA A 34 28.82 14.81 -14.70
C ALA A 34 27.37 14.78 -15.21
N ASP A 35 26.45 15.42 -14.53
CA ASP A 35 25.04 15.50 -14.98
C ASP A 35 24.91 16.36 -16.24
N SER A 36 25.72 17.43 -16.37
CA SER A 36 25.76 18.25 -17.58
C SER A 36 26.28 17.48 -18.80
N LEU A 37 27.34 16.71 -18.62
CA LEU A 37 27.87 15.85 -19.68
C LEU A 37 26.88 14.75 -20.08
N LEU A 38 26.21 14.15 -19.09
CA LEU A 38 25.17 13.16 -19.35
C LEU A 38 24.00 13.77 -20.14
N ARG A 39 23.49 14.93 -19.71
CA ARG A 39 22.43 15.66 -20.44
C ARG A 39 22.79 15.93 -21.89
N ASP A 40 24.02 16.37 -22.14
CA ASP A 40 24.48 16.74 -23.51
C ASP A 40 24.65 15.46 -24.38
N SER A 41 24.74 14.27 -23.78
CA SER A 41 24.80 12.98 -24.48
C SER A 41 23.44 12.34 -24.73
N LEU A 42 22.35 12.87 -24.11
CA LEU A 42 21.02 12.32 -24.28
C LEU A 42 20.47 12.71 -25.66
N PRO A 43 19.70 11.81 -26.33
CA PRO A 43 18.97 12.15 -27.54
C PRO A 43 17.87 13.19 -27.23
N SER A 44 17.50 13.95 -28.25
CA SER A 44 16.43 14.95 -28.15
C SER A 44 15.06 14.34 -27.88
N GLU A 45 14.86 13.08 -28.27
CA GLU A 45 13.61 12.33 -28.09
C GLU A 45 13.91 10.89 -27.64
N ILE A 46 13.03 10.36 -26.82
CA ILE A 46 13.01 8.95 -26.40
C ILE A 46 11.98 8.23 -27.26
N ASP A 47 12.42 7.27 -28.06
CA ASP A 47 11.57 6.43 -28.90
C ASP A 47 11.62 4.95 -28.49
N ALA A 48 10.90 4.10 -29.21
CA ALA A 48 10.82 2.67 -28.89
C ALA A 48 12.18 1.94 -29.07
N GLU A 49 13.09 2.46 -29.92
CA GLU A 49 14.37 1.83 -30.20
C GLU A 49 15.40 2.13 -29.11
N ASN A 50 15.44 3.39 -28.63
CA ASN A 50 16.42 3.87 -27.65
C ASN A 50 15.92 3.84 -26.20
N HIS A 51 14.59 3.71 -25.96
CA HIS A 51 13.96 3.78 -24.64
C HIS A 51 14.65 2.90 -23.60
N SER A 52 14.83 1.61 -23.90
CA SER A 52 15.40 0.65 -22.93
C SER A 52 16.84 1.01 -22.57
N ILE A 53 17.64 1.44 -23.54
CA ILE A 53 19.06 1.82 -23.34
C ILE A 53 19.13 3.06 -22.48
N ILE A 54 18.30 4.06 -22.77
CA ILE A 54 18.27 5.32 -22.02
C ILE A 54 17.80 5.09 -20.59
N MET A 55 16.76 4.27 -20.40
CA MET A 55 16.27 3.91 -19.08
C MET A 55 17.33 3.22 -18.24
N ASP A 56 18.04 2.23 -18.80
CA ASP A 56 19.15 1.56 -18.11
C ASP A 56 20.30 2.53 -17.78
N MET A 57 20.60 3.46 -18.67
CA MET A 57 21.68 4.44 -18.49
C MET A 57 21.33 5.48 -17.39
N ILE A 58 20.10 5.96 -17.36
CA ILE A 58 19.66 7.00 -16.40
C ILE A 58 19.30 6.40 -15.05
N LEU A 59 18.51 5.32 -15.05
CA LEU A 59 17.91 4.74 -13.85
C LEU A 59 18.74 3.62 -13.27
N GLY A 60 19.63 3.00 -14.06
CA GLY A 60 20.38 1.81 -13.68
C GLY A 60 19.55 0.53 -13.81
N LYS A 61 20.21 -0.60 -13.54
CA LYS A 61 19.55 -1.91 -13.58
C LYS A 61 19.00 -2.29 -12.21
N PRO A 62 17.87 -3.00 -12.15
CA PRO A 62 17.34 -3.51 -10.88
C PRO A 62 18.31 -4.52 -10.26
N LYS A 63 18.35 -4.56 -8.91
CA LYS A 63 19.16 -5.55 -8.16
C LYS A 63 18.73 -6.98 -8.45
N GLN A 64 17.43 -7.19 -8.58
CA GLN A 64 16.83 -8.49 -8.86
C GLN A 64 15.77 -8.35 -9.95
N SER A 65 15.62 -9.39 -10.77
CA SER A 65 14.59 -9.42 -11.83
C SER A 65 13.23 -9.72 -11.20
N ILE A 66 12.37 -8.69 -11.08
CA ILE A 66 10.98 -8.82 -10.66
C ILE A 66 10.11 -8.86 -11.91
N LYS A 67 9.41 -9.98 -12.12
CA LYS A 67 8.55 -10.20 -13.28
C LYS A 67 7.06 -10.28 -12.91
N SER A 68 6.76 -10.75 -11.69
CA SER A 68 5.41 -11.03 -11.25
C SER A 68 5.14 -10.49 -9.85
N ILE A 69 4.09 -9.70 -9.73
CA ILE A 69 3.63 -9.08 -8.48
C ILE A 69 2.17 -9.48 -8.29
N GLY A 70 1.87 -10.14 -7.17
CA GLY A 70 0.51 -10.51 -6.82
C GLY A 70 -0.01 -9.69 -5.66
N ILE A 71 -1.19 -9.14 -5.82
CA ILE A 71 -1.92 -8.42 -4.79
C ILE A 71 -3.17 -9.22 -4.46
N LEU A 72 -3.26 -9.72 -3.23
CA LEU A 72 -4.43 -10.46 -2.76
C LEU A 72 -5.64 -9.54 -2.68
N VAL A 73 -6.79 -9.95 -3.22
CA VAL A 73 -8.06 -9.24 -3.08
C VAL A 73 -9.15 -10.19 -2.58
N TYR A 74 -9.99 -9.71 -1.69
CA TYR A 74 -11.05 -10.47 -1.05
C TYR A 74 -12.21 -9.54 -0.68
N ASP A 75 -13.41 -10.08 -0.46
CA ASP A 75 -14.56 -9.26 -0.08
C ASP A 75 -14.26 -8.45 1.19
N GLY A 76 -14.46 -7.14 1.11
CA GLY A 76 -14.15 -6.20 2.17
C GLY A 76 -12.69 -5.75 2.23
N VAL A 77 -11.87 -6.01 1.20
CA VAL A 77 -10.52 -5.43 1.07
C VAL A 77 -10.62 -3.89 1.02
N ASN A 78 -9.71 -3.19 1.67
CA ASN A 78 -9.67 -1.72 1.62
C ASN A 78 -9.14 -1.25 0.26
N ASP A 79 -9.82 -0.27 -0.34
CA ASP A 79 -9.59 0.17 -1.72
C ASP A 79 -8.17 0.70 -1.93
N LEU A 80 -7.69 1.57 -1.06
CA LEU A 80 -6.35 2.16 -1.21
C LEU A 80 -5.23 1.19 -0.81
N ASP A 81 -5.50 0.21 0.07
CA ASP A 81 -4.50 -0.75 0.51
C ASP A 81 -4.00 -1.63 -0.65
N PHE A 82 -4.82 -1.84 -1.68
CA PHE A 82 -4.40 -2.58 -2.87
C PHE A 82 -4.16 -1.68 -4.09
N THR A 83 -4.92 -0.59 -4.27
CA THR A 83 -4.75 0.29 -5.44
C THR A 83 -3.49 1.14 -5.35
N GLY A 84 -3.12 1.61 -4.15
CA GLY A 84 -1.88 2.35 -3.93
C GLY A 84 -0.63 1.55 -4.34
N PRO A 85 -0.37 0.39 -3.74
CA PRO A 85 0.73 -0.50 -4.17
C PRO A 85 0.62 -0.91 -5.64
N ARG A 86 -0.60 -1.19 -6.14
CA ARG A 86 -0.81 -1.54 -7.55
C ARG A 86 -0.34 -0.45 -8.49
N TYR A 87 -0.60 0.81 -8.17
CA TYR A 87 -0.15 1.94 -8.98
C TYR A 87 1.38 2.02 -8.99
N VAL A 88 2.00 2.05 -7.81
CA VAL A 88 3.45 2.14 -7.65
C VAL A 88 4.17 1.00 -8.37
N PHE A 89 3.75 -0.24 -8.14
CA PHE A 89 4.37 -1.41 -8.78
C PHE A 89 4.04 -1.52 -10.27
N GLY A 90 2.93 -0.96 -10.72
CA GLY A 90 2.58 -0.88 -12.14
C GLY A 90 3.61 -0.12 -12.98
N GLN A 91 4.35 0.82 -12.36
CA GLN A 91 5.40 1.57 -13.04
C GLN A 91 6.69 0.78 -13.27
N THR A 92 6.85 -0.39 -12.64
CA THR A 92 8.09 -1.17 -12.70
C THR A 92 8.24 -2.02 -13.96
N GLY A 93 7.22 -2.10 -14.79
CA GLY A 93 7.16 -3.00 -15.95
C GLY A 93 6.89 -4.48 -15.59
N ALA A 94 6.83 -4.84 -14.30
CA ALA A 94 6.42 -6.16 -13.87
C ALA A 94 4.92 -6.40 -14.09
N LYS A 95 4.53 -7.65 -14.30
CA LYS A 95 3.12 -8.04 -14.40
C LYS A 95 2.46 -7.99 -13.02
N VAL A 96 1.58 -7.02 -12.78
CA VAL A 96 0.82 -6.89 -11.53
C VAL A 96 -0.54 -7.58 -11.68
N LEU A 97 -0.83 -8.53 -10.80
CA LEU A 97 -2.04 -9.33 -10.78
C LEU A 97 -2.87 -9.05 -9.52
N LEU A 98 -4.16 -8.78 -9.69
CA LEU A 98 -5.14 -8.87 -8.60
C LEU A 98 -5.60 -10.33 -8.50
N ILE A 99 -5.33 -10.96 -7.37
CA ILE A 99 -5.54 -12.39 -7.13
C ILE A 99 -6.65 -12.54 -6.10
N ALA A 100 -7.79 -13.11 -6.50
CA ALA A 100 -8.90 -13.32 -5.59
C ALA A 100 -8.80 -14.63 -4.80
N THR A 101 -9.41 -14.64 -3.64
CA THR A 101 -9.54 -15.85 -2.81
C THR A 101 -10.56 -16.84 -3.37
N LYS A 102 -11.45 -16.39 -4.27
CA LYS A 102 -12.50 -17.19 -4.93
C LYS A 102 -12.82 -16.61 -6.31
N PRO A 103 -13.41 -17.36 -7.22
CA PRO A 103 -13.92 -16.84 -8.49
C PRO A 103 -15.03 -15.79 -8.29
N GLY A 104 -15.15 -14.89 -9.27
CA GLY A 104 -16.17 -13.85 -9.32
C GLY A 104 -15.66 -12.46 -8.97
N HIS A 105 -16.58 -11.52 -8.83
CA HIS A 105 -16.27 -10.15 -8.45
C HIS A 105 -15.99 -10.06 -6.95
N ILE A 106 -15.12 -9.16 -6.58
CA ILE A 106 -14.81 -8.80 -5.19
C ILE A 106 -15.45 -7.45 -4.90
N LYS A 107 -16.21 -7.36 -3.81
CA LYS A 107 -16.73 -6.08 -3.31
C LYS A 107 -15.81 -5.55 -2.22
N THR A 108 -15.26 -4.36 -2.45
CA THR A 108 -14.33 -3.72 -1.50
C THR A 108 -15.07 -3.18 -0.26
N ALA A 109 -14.31 -2.72 0.73
CA ALA A 109 -14.84 -2.11 1.95
C ALA A 109 -15.66 -0.83 1.66
N MET A 110 -15.29 -0.06 0.64
CA MET A 110 -16.02 1.16 0.22
C MET A 110 -17.08 0.87 -0.84
N GLY A 111 -17.30 -0.38 -1.21
CA GLY A 111 -18.38 -0.80 -2.09
C GLY A 111 -18.03 -0.82 -3.57
N VAL A 112 -16.77 -0.62 -3.96
CA VAL A 112 -16.32 -0.76 -5.34
C VAL A 112 -16.32 -2.25 -5.72
N GLU A 113 -16.79 -2.57 -6.93
CA GLU A 113 -16.68 -3.90 -7.51
C GLU A 113 -15.40 -4.04 -8.32
N VAL A 114 -14.60 -5.03 -7.98
CA VAL A 114 -13.32 -5.33 -8.61
C VAL A 114 -13.42 -6.66 -9.35
N VAL A 115 -12.94 -6.67 -10.59
CA VAL A 115 -12.76 -7.90 -11.39
C VAL A 115 -11.31 -8.35 -11.24
N PRO A 116 -11.03 -9.44 -10.50
CA PRO A 116 -9.67 -9.97 -10.34
C PRO A 116 -9.13 -10.51 -11.65
N ASN A 117 -7.80 -10.51 -11.79
CA ASN A 117 -7.14 -11.12 -12.94
C ASN A 117 -7.17 -12.65 -12.88
N THR A 118 -7.16 -13.22 -11.68
CA THR A 118 -7.07 -14.66 -11.41
C THR A 118 -7.45 -14.99 -9.96
N VAL A 119 -7.41 -16.28 -9.61
CA VAL A 119 -7.65 -16.79 -8.26
C VAL A 119 -6.40 -17.47 -7.69
N ILE A 120 -6.36 -17.63 -6.36
CA ILE A 120 -5.22 -18.22 -5.64
C ILE A 120 -4.81 -19.59 -6.20
N ASP A 121 -5.77 -20.45 -6.58
CA ASP A 121 -5.49 -21.81 -7.08
C ASP A 121 -4.70 -21.82 -8.38
N SER A 122 -4.74 -20.73 -9.15
CA SER A 122 -4.07 -20.61 -10.46
C SER A 122 -2.69 -19.96 -10.36
N VAL A 123 -2.25 -19.56 -9.15
CA VAL A 123 -0.98 -18.86 -8.97
C VAL A 123 -0.05 -19.66 -8.07
N GLN A 124 1.08 -20.09 -8.65
CA GLN A 124 2.07 -20.93 -7.97
C GLN A 124 3.39 -20.19 -7.68
N HIS A 125 3.62 -19.03 -8.29
CA HIS A 125 4.85 -18.25 -8.12
C HIS A 125 4.57 -16.75 -8.23
N LEU A 126 5.22 -15.98 -7.36
CA LEU A 126 5.28 -14.52 -7.39
C LEU A 126 6.65 -14.06 -6.88
N ASP A 127 7.17 -13.00 -7.49
CA ASP A 127 8.38 -12.33 -6.99
C ASP A 127 8.04 -11.40 -5.82
N ILE A 128 6.88 -10.72 -5.88
CA ILE A 128 6.35 -9.89 -4.80
C ILE A 128 4.92 -10.34 -4.47
N LEU A 129 4.66 -10.54 -3.19
CA LEU A 129 3.31 -10.76 -2.65
C LEU A 129 2.89 -9.55 -1.81
N VAL A 130 1.72 -8.98 -2.11
CA VAL A 130 1.11 -7.88 -1.35
C VAL A 130 -0.18 -8.37 -0.71
N ILE A 131 -0.27 -8.23 0.61
CA ILE A 131 -1.45 -8.56 1.41
C ILE A 131 -2.08 -7.27 1.94
N PRO A 132 -3.11 -6.73 1.29
CA PRO A 132 -3.86 -5.57 1.76
C PRO A 132 -4.69 -5.87 3.00
N GLY A 133 -5.07 -4.82 3.74
CA GLY A 133 -6.03 -4.90 4.82
C GLY A 133 -7.48 -4.67 4.38
N GLY A 134 -8.40 -4.61 5.35
CA GLY A 134 -9.83 -4.42 5.09
C GLY A 134 -10.69 -4.82 6.27
N ALA A 135 -10.42 -4.29 7.44
CA ALA A 135 -11.23 -4.48 8.65
C ALA A 135 -11.91 -5.87 8.77
N ARG A 136 -13.22 -5.92 8.54
CA ARG A 136 -13.99 -7.17 8.61
C ARG A 136 -13.49 -8.26 7.66
N GLY A 137 -13.20 -7.90 6.41
CA GLY A 137 -12.69 -8.84 5.40
C GLY A 137 -11.35 -9.43 5.79
N THR A 138 -10.47 -8.63 6.41
CA THR A 138 -9.20 -9.10 6.96
C THR A 138 -9.39 -10.16 8.02
N VAL A 139 -10.31 -9.94 8.99
CA VAL A 139 -10.57 -10.92 10.05
C VAL A 139 -11.02 -12.25 9.45
N LEU A 140 -12.01 -12.22 8.55
CA LEU A 140 -12.50 -13.45 7.89
C LEU A 140 -11.39 -14.16 7.11
N THR A 141 -10.55 -13.41 6.40
CA THR A 141 -9.43 -13.97 5.62
C THR A 141 -8.33 -14.53 6.52
N SER A 142 -8.08 -13.93 7.69
CA SER A 142 -7.06 -14.39 8.65
C SER A 142 -7.42 -15.69 9.36
N TYR A 143 -8.65 -16.19 9.21
CA TYR A 143 -9.11 -17.50 9.67
C TYR A 143 -9.36 -18.50 8.52
N ASN A 144 -9.11 -18.11 7.27
CA ASN A 144 -9.28 -18.98 6.11
C ASN A 144 -7.99 -19.77 5.82
N GLU A 145 -7.91 -21.01 6.31
CA GLU A 145 -6.71 -21.84 6.16
C GLU A 145 -6.31 -22.08 4.70
N THR A 146 -7.26 -22.19 3.77
CA THR A 146 -6.92 -22.30 2.34
C THR A 146 -6.11 -21.11 1.84
N VAL A 147 -6.52 -19.91 2.23
CA VAL A 147 -5.80 -18.68 1.87
C VAL A 147 -4.45 -18.60 2.59
N LEU A 148 -4.41 -18.95 3.87
CA LEU A 148 -3.18 -18.93 4.67
C LEU A 148 -2.16 -19.93 4.13
N ASP A 149 -2.58 -21.12 3.74
CA ASP A 149 -1.70 -22.14 3.14
C ASP A 149 -1.16 -21.68 1.78
N TRP A 150 -1.99 -21.07 0.95
CA TRP A 150 -1.53 -20.47 -0.29
C TRP A 150 -0.48 -19.38 -0.04
N ILE A 151 -0.72 -18.47 0.92
CA ILE A 151 0.24 -17.42 1.30
C ILE A 151 1.56 -18.04 1.75
N ARG A 152 1.54 -19.07 2.63
CA ARG A 152 2.74 -19.78 3.09
C ARG A 152 3.53 -20.40 1.93
N ASN A 153 2.83 -20.93 0.92
CA ASN A 153 3.46 -21.58 -0.23
C ASN A 153 4.07 -20.56 -1.18
N ILE A 154 3.37 -19.47 -1.50
CA ILE A 154 3.89 -18.36 -2.31
C ILE A 154 5.09 -17.71 -1.63
N ASP A 155 4.99 -17.45 -0.32
CA ASP A 155 6.06 -16.83 0.46
C ASP A 155 7.42 -17.52 0.29
N LYS A 156 7.45 -18.85 0.17
CA LYS A 156 8.72 -19.59 0.01
C LYS A 156 9.58 -19.14 -1.16
N GLN A 157 8.95 -18.53 -2.17
CA GLN A 157 9.57 -18.17 -3.44
C GLN A 157 9.66 -16.65 -3.66
N THR A 158 9.00 -15.85 -2.85
CA THR A 158 9.00 -14.39 -3.00
C THR A 158 10.35 -13.78 -2.67
N ILE A 159 10.69 -12.73 -3.39
CA ILE A 159 11.78 -11.79 -3.07
C ILE A 159 11.30 -10.82 -1.98
N TYR A 160 10.06 -10.34 -2.10
CA TYR A 160 9.42 -9.50 -1.09
C TYR A 160 8.03 -10.04 -0.76
N THR A 161 7.75 -10.22 0.53
CA THR A 161 6.41 -10.50 1.07
C THR A 161 5.96 -9.30 1.88
N THR A 162 4.83 -8.71 1.50
CA THR A 162 4.45 -7.40 2.04
C THR A 162 3.03 -7.39 2.57
N SER A 163 2.76 -6.50 3.53
CA SER A 163 1.40 -6.22 3.99
C SER A 163 1.13 -4.74 4.20
N VAL A 164 -0.12 -4.36 3.97
CA VAL A 164 -0.60 -3.00 4.21
C VAL A 164 -1.71 -3.04 5.25
N CYS A 165 -1.68 -2.11 6.21
CA CYS A 165 -2.76 -1.92 7.18
C CYS A 165 -3.01 -3.20 7.99
N THR A 166 -4.27 -3.61 8.16
CA THR A 166 -4.64 -4.87 8.81
C THR A 166 -4.24 -6.12 8.02
N GLY A 167 -3.69 -6.00 6.81
CA GLY A 167 -3.07 -7.12 6.07
C GLY A 167 -1.95 -7.81 6.86
N GLY A 168 -1.30 -7.10 7.78
CA GLY A 168 -0.36 -7.66 8.74
C GLY A 168 -0.96 -8.76 9.62
N TRP A 169 -2.28 -8.71 9.90
CA TRP A 169 -2.95 -9.77 10.67
C TRP A 169 -3.06 -11.07 9.88
N ILE A 170 -3.26 -10.98 8.56
CA ILE A 170 -3.27 -12.15 7.67
C ILE A 170 -1.88 -12.78 7.61
N LEU A 171 -0.81 -11.98 7.43
CA LEU A 171 0.56 -12.48 7.47
C LEU A 171 0.92 -13.08 8.83
N GLY A 172 0.45 -12.45 9.91
CA GLY A 172 0.62 -12.97 11.27
C GLY A 172 -0.07 -14.31 11.48
N SER A 173 -1.34 -14.46 11.01
CA SER A 173 -2.09 -15.72 11.05
C SER A 173 -1.43 -16.81 10.20
N ALA A 174 -0.80 -16.45 9.09
CA ALA A 174 0.01 -17.37 8.29
C ALA A 174 1.32 -17.80 8.99
N GLY A 175 1.65 -17.20 10.16
CA GLY A 175 2.87 -17.49 10.93
C GLY A 175 4.13 -16.82 10.40
N LEU A 176 4.02 -15.96 9.39
CA LEU A 176 5.16 -15.37 8.68
C LEU A 176 5.80 -14.20 9.43
N LEU A 177 5.13 -13.64 10.44
CA LEU A 177 5.65 -12.55 11.25
C LEU A 177 6.30 -13.00 12.56
N LYS A 178 6.31 -14.31 12.87
CA LYS A 178 6.90 -14.82 14.10
C LYS A 178 8.40 -14.49 14.18
N GLY A 179 8.79 -13.81 15.27
CA GLY A 179 10.17 -13.36 15.49
C GLY A 179 10.60 -12.18 14.62
N LYS A 180 9.67 -11.53 13.91
CA LYS A 180 9.93 -10.40 13.03
C LYS A 180 9.57 -9.07 13.69
N LYS A 181 10.28 -7.98 13.31
CA LYS A 181 9.84 -6.62 13.54
C LYS A 181 8.79 -6.27 12.47
N ALA A 182 7.63 -5.77 12.88
CA ALA A 182 6.53 -5.51 11.96
C ALA A 182 5.74 -4.26 12.34
N SER A 183 5.08 -3.64 11.34
CA SER A 183 4.06 -2.60 11.50
C SER A 183 2.73 -3.10 10.97
N THR A 184 1.62 -2.65 11.54
CA THR A 184 0.28 -2.90 11.04
C THR A 184 -0.61 -1.67 11.29
N ASN A 185 -1.90 -1.75 11.05
CA ASN A 185 -2.82 -0.66 11.37
C ASN A 185 -2.74 -0.30 12.86
N TRP A 186 -2.80 1.00 13.18
CA TRP A 186 -2.74 1.54 14.54
C TRP A 186 -3.74 0.88 15.51
N TYR A 187 -4.92 0.46 15.00
CA TYR A 187 -5.93 -0.19 15.79
C TYR A 187 -5.44 -1.56 16.26
N ARG A 188 -5.19 -1.66 17.57
CA ARG A 188 -4.71 -2.87 18.24
C ARG A 188 -3.39 -3.44 17.68
N GLU A 189 -2.50 -2.57 17.15
CA GLU A 189 -1.20 -2.97 16.55
C GLU A 189 -0.40 -3.85 17.51
N GLU A 190 -0.17 -3.35 18.72
CA GLU A 190 0.65 -4.04 19.71
C GLU A 190 0.06 -5.41 20.10
N GLU A 191 -1.26 -5.47 20.30
CA GLU A 191 -1.96 -6.69 20.68
C GLU A 191 -1.85 -7.76 19.59
N PHE A 192 -2.20 -7.41 18.34
CA PHE A 192 -2.19 -8.38 17.24
C PHE A 192 -0.79 -8.82 16.89
N LEU A 193 0.19 -7.92 16.81
CA LEU A 193 1.55 -8.30 16.50
C LEU A 193 2.16 -9.20 17.57
N LYS A 194 1.92 -8.91 18.85
CA LYS A 194 2.34 -9.80 19.95
C LYS A 194 1.65 -11.17 19.90
N LYS A 195 0.35 -11.20 19.60
CA LYS A 195 -0.41 -12.46 19.40
C LYS A 195 0.25 -13.36 18.35
N TYR A 196 0.82 -12.77 17.30
CA TYR A 196 1.50 -13.49 16.22
C TYR A 196 3.02 -13.69 16.48
N GLY A 197 3.51 -13.31 17.63
CA GLY A 197 4.93 -13.46 17.99
C GLY A 197 5.85 -12.47 17.28
N ALA A 198 5.31 -11.38 16.77
CA ALA A 198 6.07 -10.28 16.17
C ALA A 198 6.37 -9.19 17.21
N THR A 199 7.40 -8.38 16.91
CA THR A 199 7.73 -7.18 17.67
C THR A 199 7.16 -5.96 16.97
N PRO A 200 6.25 -5.17 17.60
CA PRO A 200 5.73 -3.94 17.04
C PRO A 200 6.83 -2.93 16.75
N ALA A 201 6.81 -2.34 15.56
CA ALA A 201 7.81 -1.37 15.15
C ALA A 201 7.43 0.07 15.52
N ASN A 202 6.12 0.37 15.60
CA ASN A 202 5.58 1.73 15.76
C ASN A 202 6.11 2.70 14.69
N GLU A 203 6.25 2.20 13.45
CA GLU A 203 6.74 2.96 12.30
C GLU A 203 5.71 2.94 11.18
N ARG A 204 5.73 3.95 10.30
CA ARG A 204 4.83 3.98 9.12
C ARG A 204 4.95 2.72 8.27
N PHE A 205 6.17 2.27 8.06
CA PHE A 205 6.48 0.94 7.53
C PHE A 205 7.83 0.47 8.05
N THR A 206 8.03 -0.83 8.04
CA THR A 206 9.30 -1.45 8.42
C THR A 206 9.58 -2.68 7.56
N HIS A 207 10.82 -3.11 7.57
CA HIS A 207 11.18 -4.38 6.96
C HIS A 207 12.09 -5.22 7.88
N ASP A 208 11.93 -6.53 7.80
CA ASP A 208 12.78 -7.52 8.47
C ASP A 208 13.06 -8.65 7.46
N GLY A 209 14.24 -8.59 6.86
CA GLY A 209 14.58 -9.41 5.70
C GLY A 209 13.67 -9.09 4.50
N LYS A 210 13.03 -10.12 3.94
CA LYS A 210 12.11 -9.96 2.81
C LYS A 210 10.70 -9.47 3.19
N TYR A 211 10.39 -9.42 4.49
CA TYR A 211 9.07 -9.02 4.98
C TYR A 211 9.00 -7.51 5.15
N TRP A 212 8.13 -6.88 4.38
CA TRP A 212 7.87 -5.45 4.44
C TRP A 212 6.44 -5.22 4.89
N THR A 213 6.25 -4.48 5.96
CA THR A 213 4.94 -4.27 6.56
C THR A 213 4.68 -2.80 6.83
N SER A 214 3.47 -2.34 6.59
CA SER A 214 3.13 -0.93 6.76
C SER A 214 1.89 -0.73 7.63
N ALA A 215 1.84 0.41 8.31
CA ALA A 215 0.80 0.80 9.23
C ALA A 215 -0.55 1.01 8.52
N GLY A 216 -0.83 2.22 8.08
CA GLY A 216 -2.11 2.55 7.46
C GLY A 216 -2.02 2.57 5.94
N VAL A 217 -3.15 2.89 5.34
CA VAL A 217 -3.43 2.95 3.91
C VAL A 217 -2.35 3.69 3.10
N THR A 218 -2.05 4.95 3.46
CA THR A 218 -1.05 5.77 2.77
C THR A 218 0.39 5.31 3.04
N ALA A 219 0.65 4.67 4.18
CA ALA A 219 1.93 4.06 4.48
C ALA A 219 2.25 2.88 3.54
N GLY A 220 1.24 2.23 2.96
CA GLY A 220 1.40 1.22 1.91
C GLY A 220 2.01 1.79 0.63
N MET A 221 1.71 3.04 0.27
CA MET A 221 2.37 3.72 -0.85
C MET A 221 3.83 4.02 -0.52
N ASP A 222 4.12 4.58 0.67
CA ASP A 222 5.49 4.84 1.13
C ASP A 222 6.33 3.56 1.10
N MET A 223 5.78 2.46 1.62
CA MET A 223 6.42 1.15 1.61
C MET A 223 6.68 0.64 0.18
N SER A 224 5.71 0.77 -0.71
CA SER A 224 5.86 0.33 -2.10
C SER A 224 6.93 1.15 -2.83
N ILE A 225 7.00 2.46 -2.62
CA ILE A 225 8.05 3.34 -3.13
C ILE A 225 9.42 2.93 -2.55
N ALA A 226 9.47 2.60 -1.26
CA ALA A 226 10.69 2.13 -0.61
C ALA A 226 11.19 0.79 -1.17
N ILE A 227 10.30 -0.14 -1.52
CA ILE A 227 10.64 -1.40 -2.21
C ILE A 227 11.13 -1.11 -3.64
N VAL A 228 10.47 -0.20 -4.36
CA VAL A 228 10.95 0.26 -5.68
C VAL A 228 12.35 0.85 -5.56
N ARG A 229 12.58 1.72 -4.58
CA ARG A 229 13.90 2.27 -4.29
C ARG A 229 14.92 1.17 -3.96
N ASP A 230 14.55 0.20 -3.14
CA ASP A 230 15.47 -0.90 -2.77
C ASP A 230 15.90 -1.73 -3.97
N ASN A 231 14.98 -2.07 -4.89
CA ASN A 231 15.31 -2.94 -6.02
C ASN A 231 15.75 -2.17 -7.28
N TRP A 232 15.15 -1.01 -7.59
CA TRP A 232 15.40 -0.25 -8.83
C TRP A 232 16.23 1.03 -8.61
N GLY A 233 16.49 1.41 -7.36
CA GLY A 233 17.33 2.55 -7.00
C GLY A 233 16.57 3.88 -6.87
N ASP A 234 17.29 4.88 -6.35
CA ASP A 234 16.72 6.19 -5.99
C ASP A 234 16.13 6.94 -7.19
N LYS A 235 16.79 6.93 -8.34
CA LYS A 235 16.34 7.65 -9.54
C LYS A 235 15.01 7.08 -10.07
N PHE A 236 14.87 5.74 -10.08
CA PHE A 236 13.62 5.10 -10.49
C PHE A 236 12.49 5.45 -9.53
N ALA A 237 12.73 5.36 -8.22
CA ALA A 237 11.75 5.75 -7.20
C ALA A 237 11.35 7.22 -7.32
N GLN A 238 12.29 8.13 -7.59
CA GLN A 238 12.01 9.56 -7.87
C GLN A 238 11.13 9.72 -9.11
N GLY A 239 11.36 8.94 -10.16
CA GLY A 239 10.52 8.94 -11.36
C GLY A 239 9.08 8.53 -11.04
N VAL A 240 8.90 7.45 -10.27
CA VAL A 240 7.58 7.01 -9.81
C VAL A 240 6.88 8.08 -8.96
N MET A 241 7.62 8.69 -8.02
CA MET A 241 7.06 9.77 -7.18
C MET A 241 6.66 10.99 -8.02
N LEU A 242 7.45 11.34 -9.03
CA LEU A 242 7.15 12.46 -9.93
C LEU A 242 5.91 12.18 -10.79
N ASP A 243 5.78 10.97 -11.32
CA ASP A 243 4.60 10.56 -12.10
C ASP A 243 3.30 10.60 -11.28
N MET A 244 3.39 10.29 -9.99
CA MET A 244 2.28 10.34 -9.03
C MET A 244 2.04 11.75 -8.47
N GLU A 245 2.90 12.72 -8.71
CA GLU A 245 2.98 13.96 -7.94
C GLU A 245 2.93 13.70 -6.41
N TYR A 246 3.67 12.65 -5.96
CA TYR A 246 3.65 12.22 -4.57
C TYR A 246 4.44 13.20 -3.67
N ASP A 247 3.76 14.26 -3.30
CA ASP A 247 4.22 15.32 -2.38
C ASP A 247 3.11 15.62 -1.35
N PRO A 248 2.88 14.73 -0.36
CA PRO A 248 1.74 14.82 0.55
C PRO A 248 1.76 16.09 1.41
N ALA A 249 0.70 16.88 1.32
CA ALA A 249 0.50 18.10 2.10
C ALA A 249 -0.89 18.08 2.77
N PRO A 250 -1.07 17.32 3.87
CA PRO A 250 -2.35 17.24 4.54
C PRO A 250 -2.75 18.62 5.11
N PRO A 251 -4.03 19.02 4.98
CA PRO A 251 -4.49 20.36 5.37
C PRO A 251 -4.55 20.57 6.89
N ILE A 252 -4.49 19.50 7.66
CA ILE A 252 -4.50 19.51 9.13
C ILE A 252 -3.54 18.43 9.66
N GLU A 253 -3.10 18.59 10.91
CA GLU A 253 -2.39 17.52 11.62
C GLU A 253 -3.34 16.35 11.94
N GLY A 254 -2.82 15.12 11.86
CA GLY A 254 -3.58 13.89 12.10
C GLY A 254 -2.88 12.68 11.52
N GLY A 255 -3.63 11.58 11.35
CA GLY A 255 -3.16 10.38 10.66
C GLY A 255 -2.34 9.41 11.51
N SER A 256 -2.10 9.72 12.78
CA SER A 256 -1.59 8.78 13.79
C SER A 256 -2.25 9.08 15.14
N PRO A 257 -2.29 8.13 16.10
CA PRO A 257 -2.85 8.35 17.43
C PRO A 257 -2.27 9.61 18.11
N GLU A 258 -0.94 9.78 18.06
CA GLU A 258 -0.22 10.88 18.72
C GLU A 258 -0.59 12.26 18.16
N LYS A 259 -1.02 12.33 16.90
CA LYS A 259 -1.41 13.55 16.19
C LYS A 259 -2.92 13.75 16.11
N THR A 260 -3.69 12.80 16.61
CA THR A 260 -5.16 12.81 16.52
C THR A 260 -5.75 13.25 17.86
N ASN A 261 -6.82 14.06 17.81
CA ASN A 261 -7.57 14.40 19.02
C ASN A 261 -8.06 13.12 19.71
N TRP A 262 -7.83 13.01 21.01
CA TRP A 262 -8.15 11.79 21.79
C TRP A 262 -9.62 11.34 21.68
N LEU A 263 -10.57 12.29 21.54
CA LEU A 263 -12.00 11.98 21.41
C LEU A 263 -12.29 11.35 20.04
N VAL A 264 -11.60 11.81 18.98
CA VAL A 264 -11.69 11.22 17.63
C VAL A 264 -11.08 9.83 17.63
N GLU A 265 -9.92 9.67 18.26
CA GLU A 265 -9.27 8.35 18.39
C GLU A 265 -10.17 7.36 19.14
N TRP A 266 -10.72 7.76 20.29
CA TRP A 266 -11.66 6.94 21.07
C TRP A 266 -12.89 6.54 20.25
N MET A 267 -13.49 7.49 19.53
CA MET A 267 -14.65 7.22 18.65
C MET A 267 -14.29 6.20 17.57
N MET A 268 -13.18 6.41 16.88
CA MET A 268 -12.72 5.49 15.82
C MET A 268 -12.43 4.10 16.36
N LYS A 269 -11.75 4.02 17.53
CA LYS A 269 -11.51 2.74 18.20
C LYS A 269 -12.80 2.02 18.55
N SER A 270 -13.77 2.73 19.11
CA SER A 270 -15.09 2.18 19.48
C SER A 270 -15.85 1.66 18.26
N MET A 271 -15.77 2.35 17.12
CA MET A 271 -16.35 1.89 15.85
C MET A 271 -15.69 0.59 15.35
N TYR A 272 -14.36 0.51 15.43
CA TYR A 272 -13.64 -0.71 15.07
C TYR A 272 -13.97 -1.87 16.03
N ASP A 273 -14.01 -1.61 17.34
CA ASP A 273 -14.38 -2.62 18.34
C ASP A 273 -15.78 -3.19 18.06
N ALA A 274 -16.75 -2.33 17.78
CA ALA A 274 -18.13 -2.74 17.47
C ALA A 274 -18.24 -3.55 16.16
N GLY A 275 -17.40 -3.23 15.16
CA GLY A 275 -17.43 -3.91 13.85
C GLY A 275 -16.61 -5.21 13.79
N ILE A 276 -15.59 -5.34 14.65
CA ILE A 276 -14.58 -6.41 14.55
C ILE A 276 -14.75 -7.46 15.64
N ASN A 277 -14.96 -7.05 16.91
CA ASN A 277 -15.02 -7.99 18.02
C ASN A 277 -16.07 -9.10 17.85
N PRO A 278 -17.33 -8.82 17.43
CA PRO A 278 -18.33 -9.89 17.26
C PRO A 278 -17.91 -10.94 16.24
N ILE A 279 -17.09 -10.57 15.24
CA ILE A 279 -16.62 -11.51 14.23
C ILE A 279 -15.51 -12.37 14.80
N ILE A 280 -14.55 -11.78 15.51
CA ILE A 280 -13.48 -12.52 16.18
C ILE A 280 -14.09 -13.53 17.17
N ASP A 281 -15.00 -13.08 18.02
CA ASP A 281 -15.66 -13.91 19.01
C ASP A 281 -16.40 -15.10 18.38
N SER A 282 -17.13 -14.87 17.27
CA SER A 282 -17.77 -15.94 16.51
C SER A 282 -16.78 -16.98 16.00
N LEU A 283 -15.71 -16.53 15.34
CA LEU A 283 -14.71 -17.40 14.73
C LEU A 283 -13.85 -18.16 15.77
N GLU A 284 -13.60 -17.55 16.94
CA GLU A 284 -12.87 -18.22 18.02
C GLU A 284 -13.74 -19.27 18.75
N ASN A 285 -15.06 -19.03 18.84
CA ASN A 285 -16.00 -20.01 19.43
C ASN A 285 -16.27 -21.20 18.51
N GLU A 286 -16.08 -21.07 17.19
CA GLU A 286 -16.27 -22.15 16.22
C GLU A 286 -15.04 -23.08 16.10
N LYS A 287 -13.89 -22.70 16.68
CA LYS A 287 -12.71 -23.58 16.70
C LYS A 287 -12.98 -24.77 17.63
N PRO A 288 -12.79 -26.02 17.17
CA PRO A 288 -12.85 -27.18 18.04
C PRO A 288 -11.81 -27.03 19.16
N LYS A 289 -12.25 -27.24 20.41
CA LYS A 289 -11.40 -27.18 21.61
C LYS A 289 -10.36 -28.28 21.59
#